data_9465eef25b8499aaba8bdc766e6210be
#
_entry.id   9465eef25b8499aaba8bdc766e6210be
#
_cell.length_a   1.000
_cell.length_b   1.000
_cell.length_c   1.000
_cell.angle_alpha   90.00
_cell.angle_beta   90.00
_cell.angle_gamma   90.00
#
_symmetry.space_group_name_H-M   'P 1'
#
loop_
_entity.id
_entity.type
_entity.pdbx_description
1 polymer ?
#
loop_
_entity_poly.entity_id
_entity_poly.type
_entity_poly.pdbx_seq_one_letter_code
_entity_poly.pdbx_strand_id
1 'polypeptide(L)'
;NLPFIYRIHEEPKAEKVQKFIDYASSFGIRIYGTASSMSQQALQDIMEAVKDQPYEDVLSMMLLRSMQQARYSEHNHGHYGLAAEFYTHFTSPIRRYPDLLVHRMVRDYGKSKEIAEHFEQVIPEIASQSSSRERRAIEAEREVEAMKKAEYMEEFVGEEFDGVVSSVVKFGLFVELPNTVEGLIHVTNLPEFYSYNERTMTLQGEKSGVVFKVGQQIRIKLVRADKATGEIDFEYLPSEFDLVEKTSKSGRGKSGRKRRREDDKRSHSSKEKGNRDKKDKKSKKGKSQKAFYKELVKKGAKHGKGRRKGRRAK
;
A
#
# COMPACT_ATOMS: atom_id res chain seq x y z
N ASN A 1 -19.49 17.28 32.56
CA ASN A 1 -18.70 16.24 31.91
C ASN A 1 -17.41 16.03 32.69
N LEU A 2 -17.00 14.77 32.90
CA LEU A 2 -15.72 14.46 33.52
C LEU A 2 -14.60 14.53 32.47
N PRO A 3 -13.39 15.00 32.83
CA PRO A 3 -12.21 14.93 31.96
C PRO A 3 -11.93 13.50 31.54
N PHE A 4 -11.50 13.31 30.29
CA PHE A 4 -11.23 11.96 29.79
C PHE A 4 -10.13 11.96 28.72
N ILE A 5 -9.47 10.81 28.53
CA ILE A 5 -8.50 10.62 27.47
C ILE A 5 -9.13 9.80 26.34
N TYR A 6 -9.14 10.35 25.14
CA TYR A 6 -9.71 9.76 23.94
C TYR A 6 -8.62 9.27 23.00
N ARG A 7 -8.93 8.25 22.24
CA ARG A 7 -8.18 7.87 21.04
C ARG A 7 -8.91 8.44 19.85
N ILE A 8 -8.41 9.53 19.29
CA ILE A 8 -9.03 10.24 18.18
C ILE A 8 -8.37 9.91 16.86
N HIS A 9 -9.17 9.93 15.80
CA HIS A 9 -8.72 9.82 14.43
C HIS A 9 -9.50 10.86 13.62
N GLU A 10 -8.84 11.96 13.33
CA GLU A 10 -9.45 13.08 12.61
C GLU A 10 -9.72 12.73 11.16
N GLU A 11 -10.62 13.45 10.52
CA GLU A 11 -10.90 13.33 9.09
C GLU A 11 -9.66 13.56 8.24
N PRO A 12 -9.52 12.87 7.10
CA PRO A 12 -8.40 13.06 6.20
C PRO A 12 -8.41 14.51 5.64
N LYS A 13 -7.23 15.07 5.41
CA LYS A 13 -7.11 16.39 4.81
C LYS A 13 -7.63 16.37 3.38
N ALA A 14 -8.44 17.38 3.00
CA ALA A 14 -9.03 17.49 1.66
C ALA A 14 -8.00 17.37 0.52
N GLU A 15 -6.81 17.94 0.70
CA GLU A 15 -5.72 17.83 -0.29
C GLU A 15 -5.26 16.39 -0.54
N LYS A 16 -5.19 15.57 0.53
CA LYS A 16 -4.81 14.17 0.41
C LYS A 16 -5.92 13.33 -0.22
N VAL A 17 -7.16 13.61 0.14
CA VAL A 17 -8.34 12.98 -0.47
C VAL A 17 -8.42 13.34 -1.95
N GLN A 18 -8.13 14.60 -2.33
CA GLN A 18 -8.11 15.00 -3.74
C GLN A 18 -7.05 14.24 -4.54
N LYS A 19 -5.85 14.06 -4.00
CA LYS A 19 -4.81 13.24 -4.64
C LYS A 19 -5.25 11.79 -4.84
N PHE A 20 -5.94 11.22 -3.84
CA PHE A 20 -6.53 9.88 -3.96
C PHE A 20 -7.59 9.83 -5.07
N ILE A 21 -8.51 10.81 -5.12
CA ILE A 21 -9.56 10.91 -6.15
C ILE A 21 -8.94 11.01 -7.55
N ASP A 22 -7.94 11.88 -7.72
CA ASP A 22 -7.25 12.07 -9.00
C ASP A 22 -6.57 10.79 -9.46
N TYR A 23 -5.95 10.07 -8.52
CA TYR A 23 -5.30 8.79 -8.80
C TYR A 23 -6.30 7.71 -9.16
N ALA A 24 -7.36 7.53 -8.38
CA ALA A 24 -8.42 6.56 -8.65
C ALA A 24 -9.12 6.84 -10.00
N SER A 25 -9.28 8.12 -10.35
CA SER A 25 -9.83 8.53 -11.65
C SER A 25 -8.95 8.09 -12.82
N SER A 26 -7.63 7.96 -12.62
CA SER A 26 -6.72 7.46 -13.66
C SER A 26 -6.96 5.99 -14.03
N PHE A 27 -7.60 5.23 -13.17
CA PHE A 27 -8.09 3.85 -13.44
C PHE A 27 -9.50 3.80 -14.04
N GLY A 28 -10.08 4.97 -14.34
CA GLY A 28 -11.44 5.06 -14.91
C GLY A 28 -12.56 4.99 -13.87
N ILE A 29 -12.24 5.05 -12.59
CA ILE A 29 -13.22 5.05 -11.50
C ILE A 29 -13.86 6.43 -11.43
N ARG A 30 -15.18 6.50 -11.53
CA ARG A 30 -15.94 7.73 -11.37
C ARG A 30 -16.27 7.94 -9.91
N ILE A 31 -15.65 8.96 -9.31
CA ILE A 31 -15.89 9.34 -7.92
C ILE A 31 -16.78 10.59 -7.93
N TYR A 32 -17.92 10.50 -7.25
CA TYR A 32 -18.88 11.60 -7.13
C TYR A 32 -18.65 12.32 -5.80
N GLY A 33 -18.61 13.64 -5.84
CA GLY A 33 -18.37 14.49 -4.67
C GLY A 33 -17.05 15.25 -4.73
N THR A 34 -16.85 16.13 -3.76
CA THR A 34 -15.61 16.89 -3.58
C THR A 34 -14.79 16.31 -2.44
N ALA A 35 -13.49 16.50 -2.47
CA ALA A 35 -12.58 16.01 -1.43
C ALA A 35 -12.97 16.50 -0.01
N SER A 36 -13.57 17.68 0.10
CA SER A 36 -14.02 18.26 1.36
C SER A 36 -15.38 17.74 1.84
N SER A 37 -16.14 17.03 1.00
CA SER A 37 -17.46 16.46 1.33
C SER A 37 -17.45 14.92 1.34
N MET A 38 -16.28 14.30 1.24
CA MET A 38 -16.14 12.86 1.18
C MET A 38 -16.39 12.23 2.56
N SER A 39 -17.53 11.58 2.71
CA SER A 39 -17.87 10.84 3.92
C SER A 39 -17.12 9.50 4.01
N GLN A 40 -17.04 8.94 5.20
CA GLN A 40 -16.52 7.57 5.42
C GLN A 40 -17.24 6.56 4.53
N GLN A 41 -18.56 6.64 4.44
CA GLN A 41 -19.37 5.76 3.60
C GLN A 41 -18.98 5.86 2.13
N ALA A 42 -18.77 7.08 1.61
CA ALA A 42 -18.36 7.27 0.22
C ALA A 42 -16.99 6.65 -0.08
N LEU A 43 -16.05 6.72 0.87
CA LEU A 43 -14.74 6.06 0.73
C LEU A 43 -14.88 4.53 0.79
N GLN A 44 -15.74 4.01 1.66
CA GLN A 44 -16.04 2.58 1.74
C GLN A 44 -16.69 2.07 0.47
N ASP A 45 -17.65 2.80 -0.09
CA ASP A 45 -18.33 2.44 -1.35
C ASP A 45 -17.33 2.39 -2.53
N ILE A 46 -16.36 3.31 -2.55
CA ILE A 46 -15.27 3.27 -3.54
C ILE A 46 -14.43 2.00 -3.38
N MET A 47 -14.07 1.63 -2.16
CA MET A 47 -13.28 0.44 -1.89
C MET A 47 -14.04 -0.85 -2.24
N GLU A 48 -15.34 -0.90 -1.95
CA GLU A 48 -16.17 -2.05 -2.36
C GLU A 48 -16.30 -2.14 -3.90
N ALA A 49 -16.40 -1.00 -4.60
CA ALA A 49 -16.47 -0.97 -6.06
C ALA A 49 -15.17 -1.43 -6.75
N VAL A 50 -14.02 -1.30 -6.09
CA VAL A 50 -12.72 -1.72 -6.64
C VAL A 50 -12.30 -3.11 -6.20
N LYS A 51 -13.06 -3.74 -5.33
CA LYS A 51 -12.81 -5.08 -4.81
C LYS A 51 -12.64 -6.11 -5.93
N ASP A 52 -11.68 -7.02 -5.77
CA ASP A 52 -11.30 -8.04 -6.76
C ASP A 52 -10.76 -7.47 -8.09
N GLN A 53 -10.49 -6.16 -8.18
CA GLN A 53 -9.85 -5.55 -9.35
C GLN A 53 -8.32 -5.61 -9.25
N PRO A 54 -7.59 -5.61 -10.37
CA PRO A 54 -6.12 -5.66 -10.37
C PRO A 54 -5.42 -4.48 -9.66
N TYR A 55 -6.15 -3.40 -9.40
CA TYR A 55 -5.68 -2.17 -8.76
C TYR A 55 -6.23 -1.97 -7.34
N GLU A 56 -6.92 -2.97 -6.78
CA GLU A 56 -7.47 -2.91 -5.42
C GLU A 56 -6.41 -2.61 -4.36
N ASP A 57 -5.32 -3.39 -4.34
CA ASP A 57 -4.24 -3.23 -3.35
C ASP A 57 -3.62 -1.83 -3.41
N VAL A 58 -3.41 -1.33 -4.64
CA VAL A 58 -2.82 -0.01 -4.87
C VAL A 58 -3.72 1.10 -4.35
N LEU A 59 -5.03 1.04 -4.66
CA LEU A 59 -5.99 2.04 -4.20
C LEU A 59 -6.22 1.97 -2.69
N SER A 60 -6.22 0.77 -2.11
CA SER A 60 -6.29 0.57 -0.65
C SER A 60 -5.11 1.24 0.06
N MET A 61 -3.89 1.03 -0.46
CA MET A 61 -2.69 1.66 0.08
C MET A 61 -2.74 3.19 -0.06
N MET A 62 -3.18 3.71 -1.20
CA MET A 62 -3.32 5.15 -1.42
C MET A 62 -4.35 5.79 -0.50
N LEU A 63 -5.49 5.13 -0.31
CA LEU A 63 -6.50 5.57 0.64
C LEU A 63 -5.93 5.60 2.06
N LEU A 64 -5.26 4.53 2.49
CA LEU A 64 -4.63 4.46 3.81
C LEU A 64 -3.60 5.59 4.01
N ARG A 65 -2.77 5.89 3.01
CA ARG A 65 -1.80 7.01 3.06
C ARG A 65 -2.48 8.40 3.09
N SER A 66 -3.72 8.52 2.62
CA SER A 66 -4.49 9.76 2.70
C SER A 66 -5.03 10.03 4.09
N MET A 67 -5.20 8.99 4.92
CA MET A 67 -5.73 9.09 6.28
C MET A 67 -4.79 9.84 7.21
N GLN A 68 -5.35 10.41 8.28
CA GLN A 68 -4.59 10.96 9.39
C GLN A 68 -4.10 9.83 10.31
N GLN A 69 -3.10 10.11 11.13
CA GLN A 69 -2.72 9.20 12.20
C GLN A 69 -3.63 9.39 13.41
N ALA A 70 -4.11 8.29 13.99
CA ALA A 70 -4.79 8.33 15.26
C ALA A 70 -3.83 8.76 16.38
N ARG A 71 -4.32 9.53 17.35
CA ARG A 71 -3.55 10.04 18.49
C ARG A 71 -4.40 10.07 19.75
N TYR A 72 -3.78 10.25 20.89
CA TYR A 72 -4.49 10.52 22.12
C TYR A 72 -4.77 12.01 22.28
N SER A 73 -5.92 12.35 22.88
CA SER A 73 -6.35 13.74 23.14
C SER A 73 -7.26 13.79 24.33
N GLU A 74 -7.25 14.92 25.03
CA GLU A 74 -8.23 15.28 26.05
C GLU A 74 -9.56 15.74 25.44
N HIS A 75 -9.55 16.12 24.16
CA HIS A 75 -10.74 16.51 23.43
C HIS A 75 -11.24 15.38 22.55
N ASN A 76 -12.56 15.17 22.59
CA ASN A 76 -13.19 14.19 21.72
C ASN A 76 -13.40 14.76 20.31
N HIS A 77 -12.73 14.18 19.31
CA HIS A 77 -12.93 14.47 17.89
C HIS A 77 -13.47 13.24 17.14
N GLY A 78 -13.94 12.22 17.89
CA GLY A 78 -14.35 10.96 17.29
C GLY A 78 -13.19 10.12 16.72
N HIS A 79 -13.53 9.00 16.14
CA HIS A 79 -12.55 8.14 15.47
C HIS A 79 -13.02 7.83 14.05
N TYR A 80 -12.55 8.62 13.09
CA TYR A 80 -12.97 8.54 11.69
C TYR A 80 -12.84 7.12 11.13
N GLY A 81 -11.69 6.46 11.26
CA GLY A 81 -11.47 5.12 10.70
C GLY A 81 -12.34 4.01 11.29
N LEU A 82 -12.97 4.23 12.46
CA LEU A 82 -13.87 3.29 13.10
C LEU A 82 -15.35 3.73 13.05
N ALA A 83 -15.63 4.90 12.47
CA ALA A 83 -16.96 5.53 12.50
C ALA A 83 -17.54 5.63 13.92
N ALA A 84 -16.68 5.86 14.93
CA ALA A 84 -17.06 5.92 16.32
C ALA A 84 -17.07 7.36 16.81
N GLU A 85 -18.17 7.76 17.45
CA GLU A 85 -18.31 9.09 18.07
C GLU A 85 -17.40 9.22 19.30
N PHE A 86 -17.28 8.12 20.09
CA PHE A 86 -16.41 8.06 21.25
C PHE A 86 -15.54 6.81 21.16
N TYR A 87 -14.24 7.00 21.30
CA TYR A 87 -13.31 5.87 21.32
C TYR A 87 -12.13 6.11 22.23
N THR A 88 -11.70 5.09 22.93
CA THR A 88 -10.46 5.06 23.71
C THR A 88 -9.89 3.66 23.78
N HIS A 89 -8.63 3.56 24.12
CA HIS A 89 -7.97 2.30 24.42
C HIS A 89 -8.20 1.92 25.90
N PHE A 90 -8.48 0.63 26.15
CA PHE A 90 -8.79 0.15 27.49
C PHE A 90 -8.18 -1.21 27.83
N THR A 91 -7.94 -2.07 26.81
CA THR A 91 -7.74 -3.51 27.01
C THR A 91 -6.28 -3.93 27.19
N SER A 92 -5.31 -3.02 27.09
CA SER A 92 -3.88 -3.36 27.15
C SER A 92 -3.08 -2.46 28.12
N PRO A 93 -3.46 -2.40 29.43
CA PRO A 93 -2.83 -1.47 30.39
C PRO A 93 -1.36 -1.81 30.73
N ILE A 94 -0.89 -3.01 30.39
CA ILE A 94 0.51 -3.42 30.61
C ILE A 94 1.45 -2.68 29.67
N ARG A 95 1.05 -2.47 28.43
CA ARG A 95 1.90 -1.90 27.35
C ARG A 95 1.47 -0.51 26.89
N ARG A 96 0.27 -0.05 27.23
CA ARG A 96 -0.24 1.27 26.87
C ARG A 96 -0.66 2.03 28.12
N TYR A 97 0.07 3.10 28.41
CA TYR A 97 -0.20 3.93 29.58
C TYR A 97 -1.60 4.59 29.57
N PRO A 98 -2.15 5.05 28.43
CA PRO A 98 -3.53 5.56 28.40
C PRO A 98 -4.58 4.55 28.89
N ASP A 99 -4.41 3.27 28.57
CA ASP A 99 -5.33 2.21 29.07
C ASP A 99 -5.27 2.14 30.60
N LEU A 100 -4.08 2.15 31.18
CA LEU A 100 -3.89 2.16 32.64
C LEU A 100 -4.49 3.42 33.27
N LEU A 101 -4.34 4.56 32.59
CA LEU A 101 -4.95 5.82 33.05
C LEU A 101 -6.47 5.70 33.09
N VAL A 102 -7.10 5.17 32.03
CA VAL A 102 -8.57 4.97 31.99
C VAL A 102 -9.02 4.04 33.12
N HIS A 103 -8.31 2.94 33.42
CA HIS A 103 -8.63 2.09 34.56
C HIS A 103 -8.58 2.84 35.89
N ARG A 104 -7.60 3.73 36.09
CA ARG A 104 -7.49 4.58 37.29
C ARG A 104 -8.64 5.57 37.35
N MET A 105 -8.96 6.25 36.26
CA MET A 105 -10.05 7.21 36.17
C MET A 105 -11.40 6.58 36.51
N VAL A 106 -11.72 5.41 35.91
CA VAL A 106 -12.97 4.67 36.21
C VAL A 106 -13.08 4.33 37.68
N ARG A 107 -11.98 3.91 38.31
CA ARG A 107 -11.96 3.58 39.75
C ARG A 107 -12.09 4.81 40.64
N ASP A 108 -11.51 5.95 40.24
CA ASP A 108 -11.29 7.06 41.16
C ASP A 108 -12.33 8.19 41.00
N TYR A 109 -13.03 8.32 39.89
CA TYR A 109 -14.00 9.38 39.62
C TYR A 109 -15.21 9.38 40.60
N GLY A 110 -15.55 8.26 41.21
CA GLY A 110 -16.60 8.19 42.19
C GLY A 110 -16.21 8.67 43.60
N LYS A 111 -14.94 9.08 43.85
CA LYS A 111 -14.42 9.34 45.18
C LYS A 111 -14.50 10.80 45.59
N SER A 112 -14.09 11.74 44.75
CA SER A 112 -14.15 13.16 45.04
C SER A 112 -14.05 14.05 43.78
N LYS A 113 -14.41 15.36 43.91
CA LYS A 113 -14.31 16.34 42.82
C LYS A 113 -12.85 16.77 42.53
N GLU A 114 -12.02 16.83 43.53
CA GLU A 114 -10.62 17.20 43.43
C GLU A 114 -9.85 16.23 42.49
N ILE A 115 -10.30 14.99 42.45
CA ILE A 115 -9.73 13.99 41.52
C ILE A 115 -10.03 14.36 40.06
N ALA A 116 -11.24 14.84 39.75
CA ALA A 116 -11.58 15.26 38.40
C ALA A 116 -10.75 16.48 37.99
N GLU A 117 -10.58 17.47 38.87
CA GLU A 117 -9.74 18.64 38.63
C GLU A 117 -8.27 18.26 38.41
N HIS A 118 -7.76 17.30 39.18
CA HIS A 118 -6.41 16.78 38.97
C HIS A 118 -6.26 16.13 37.58
N PHE A 119 -7.22 15.29 37.15
CA PHE A 119 -7.13 14.67 35.83
C PHE A 119 -7.27 15.68 34.69
N GLU A 120 -8.08 16.74 34.85
CA GLU A 120 -8.18 17.80 33.86
C GLU A 120 -6.83 18.51 33.60
N GLN A 121 -6.02 18.66 34.63
CA GLN A 121 -4.69 19.27 34.52
C GLN A 121 -3.66 18.35 33.88
N VAL A 122 -3.69 17.04 34.14
CA VAL A 122 -2.62 16.12 33.72
C VAL A 122 -2.88 15.40 32.39
N ILE A 123 -4.16 15.23 31.98
CA ILE A 123 -4.51 14.50 30.75
C ILE A 123 -3.90 15.10 29.49
N PRO A 124 -3.87 16.43 29.26
CA PRO A 124 -3.30 17.00 28.05
C PRO A 124 -1.83 16.60 27.83
N GLU A 125 -1.02 16.70 28.90
CA GLU A 125 0.38 16.31 28.84
C GLU A 125 0.53 14.80 28.61
N ILE A 126 -0.23 13.97 29.32
CA ILE A 126 -0.23 12.50 29.18
C ILE A 126 -0.63 12.10 27.76
N ALA A 127 -1.65 12.71 27.16
CA ALA A 127 -2.11 12.44 25.82
C ALA A 127 -1.03 12.77 24.78
N SER A 128 -0.41 13.95 24.90
CA SER A 128 0.69 14.40 24.04
C SER A 128 1.90 13.48 24.15
N GLN A 129 2.34 13.17 25.36
CA GLN A 129 3.48 12.32 25.61
C GLN A 129 3.24 10.88 25.14
N SER A 130 2.05 10.31 25.41
CA SER A 130 1.69 8.96 24.98
C SER A 130 1.68 8.86 23.46
N SER A 131 1.15 9.85 22.74
CA SER A 131 1.15 9.90 21.28
C SER A 131 2.56 9.99 20.70
N SER A 132 3.44 10.78 21.33
CA SER A 132 4.85 10.91 20.92
C SER A 132 5.62 9.60 21.15
N ARG A 133 5.42 8.96 22.30
CA ARG A 133 6.09 7.68 22.63
C ARG A 133 5.61 6.54 21.74
N GLU A 134 4.31 6.51 21.41
CA GLU A 134 3.77 5.52 20.46
C GLU A 134 4.42 5.66 19.09
N ARG A 135 4.54 6.88 18.55
CA ARG A 135 5.23 7.11 17.26
C ARG A 135 6.67 6.63 17.29
N ARG A 136 7.41 6.99 18.33
CA ARG A 136 8.79 6.55 18.50
C ARG A 136 8.93 5.03 18.58
N ALA A 137 7.99 4.35 19.25
CA ALA A 137 7.98 2.89 19.33
C ALA A 137 7.72 2.26 17.95
N ILE A 138 6.78 2.79 17.17
CA ILE A 138 6.50 2.33 15.80
C ILE A 138 7.71 2.57 14.87
N GLU A 139 8.39 3.70 14.99
CA GLU A 139 9.60 4.00 14.22
C GLU A 139 10.71 2.99 14.55
N ALA A 140 10.96 2.74 15.83
CA ALA A 140 11.95 1.75 16.25
C ALA A 140 11.61 0.32 15.78
N GLU A 141 10.33 -0.07 15.81
CA GLU A 141 9.88 -1.35 15.30
C GLU A 141 10.13 -1.48 13.79
N ARG A 142 9.81 -0.44 13.01
CA ARG A 142 10.06 -0.39 11.56
C ARG A 142 11.56 -0.46 11.23
N GLU A 143 12.41 0.25 11.97
CA GLU A 143 13.84 0.19 11.79
C GLU A 143 14.38 -1.22 12.03
N VAL A 144 13.97 -1.87 13.12
CA VAL A 144 14.38 -3.25 13.43
C VAL A 144 13.88 -4.21 12.34
N GLU A 145 12.65 -4.03 11.86
CA GLU A 145 12.11 -4.86 10.78
C GLU A 145 12.91 -4.66 9.48
N ALA A 146 13.23 -3.42 9.11
CA ALA A 146 14.05 -3.11 7.93
C ALA A 146 15.45 -3.72 8.06
N MET A 147 16.11 -3.58 9.20
CA MET A 147 17.41 -4.20 9.49
C MET A 147 17.34 -5.73 9.36
N LYS A 148 16.28 -6.37 9.86
CA LYS A 148 16.10 -7.83 9.78
C LYS A 148 15.78 -8.32 8.38
N LYS A 149 15.00 -7.56 7.60
CA LYS A 149 14.76 -7.82 6.19
C LYS A 149 16.06 -7.71 5.39
N ALA A 150 16.86 -6.66 5.63
CA ALA A 150 18.15 -6.49 4.97
C ALA A 150 19.14 -7.61 5.35
N GLU A 151 19.28 -7.97 6.65
CA GLU A 151 20.09 -9.09 7.11
C GLU A 151 19.72 -10.42 6.42
N TYR A 152 18.42 -10.65 6.24
CA TYR A 152 17.94 -11.84 5.54
C TYR A 152 18.32 -11.80 4.05
N MET A 153 18.26 -10.64 3.42
CA MET A 153 18.53 -10.48 2.00
C MET A 153 20.04 -10.47 1.67
N GLU A 154 20.94 -10.26 2.62
CA GLU A 154 22.39 -10.31 2.40
C GLU A 154 22.85 -11.63 1.76
N GLU A 155 22.20 -12.75 2.10
CA GLU A 155 22.54 -14.09 1.55
C GLU A 155 22.15 -14.25 0.07
N PHE A 156 21.31 -13.35 -0.48
CA PHE A 156 20.75 -13.43 -1.83
C PHE A 156 21.30 -12.35 -2.77
N VAL A 157 22.33 -11.60 -2.35
CA VAL A 157 22.94 -10.57 -3.22
C VAL A 157 23.44 -11.20 -4.51
N GLY A 158 23.02 -10.61 -5.64
CA GLY A 158 23.30 -11.10 -7.00
C GLY A 158 22.21 -12.00 -7.60
N GLU A 159 21.20 -12.41 -6.82
CA GLU A 159 20.07 -13.18 -7.34
C GLU A 159 19.02 -12.28 -8.01
N GLU A 160 18.24 -12.88 -8.90
CA GLU A 160 17.16 -12.21 -9.64
C GLU A 160 15.79 -12.61 -9.06
N PHE A 161 14.87 -11.66 -9.01
CA PHE A 161 13.53 -11.84 -8.47
C PHE A 161 12.48 -11.18 -9.36
N ASP A 162 11.26 -11.70 -9.30
CA ASP A 162 10.08 -11.02 -9.79
C ASP A 162 9.41 -10.28 -8.63
N GLY A 163 9.20 -8.98 -8.78
CA GLY A 163 8.58 -8.13 -7.77
C GLY A 163 7.46 -7.28 -8.35
N VAL A 164 6.79 -6.56 -7.48
CA VAL A 164 5.72 -5.63 -7.82
C VAL A 164 6.12 -4.22 -7.38
N VAL A 165 5.95 -3.24 -8.23
CA VAL A 165 6.19 -1.84 -7.89
C VAL A 165 5.19 -1.42 -6.81
N SER A 166 5.67 -1.22 -5.59
CA SER A 166 4.86 -0.80 -4.44
C SER A 166 4.69 0.71 -4.35
N SER A 167 5.69 1.46 -4.83
CA SER A 167 5.64 2.92 -4.84
C SER A 167 6.51 3.51 -5.95
N VAL A 168 6.05 4.62 -6.53
CA VAL A 168 6.80 5.40 -7.52
C VAL A 168 7.02 6.78 -6.96
N VAL A 169 8.28 7.18 -6.86
CA VAL A 169 8.70 8.48 -6.31
C VAL A 169 9.64 9.19 -7.27
N LYS A 170 9.91 10.46 -7.02
CA LYS A 170 10.75 11.28 -7.89
C LYS A 170 12.16 10.74 -8.07
N PHE A 171 12.70 10.07 -7.05
CA PHE A 171 14.07 9.54 -7.06
C PHE A 171 14.17 8.04 -7.40
N GLY A 172 13.03 7.34 -7.67
CA GLY A 172 13.08 5.93 -8.07
C GLY A 172 11.78 5.17 -7.87
N LEU A 173 11.91 3.85 -7.85
CA LEU A 173 10.85 2.88 -7.68
C LEU A 173 11.12 2.05 -6.43
N PHE A 174 10.11 1.88 -5.59
CA PHE A 174 10.14 0.83 -4.56
C PHE A 174 9.48 -0.42 -5.13
N VAL A 175 10.11 -1.55 -4.91
CA VAL A 175 9.67 -2.85 -5.39
C VAL A 175 9.53 -3.80 -4.24
N GLU A 176 8.36 -4.39 -4.10
CA GLU A 176 8.05 -5.39 -3.09
C GLU A 176 8.17 -6.79 -3.69
N LEU A 177 8.92 -7.63 -3.00
CA LEU A 177 9.07 -9.04 -3.34
C LEU A 177 7.93 -9.89 -2.74
N PRO A 178 7.70 -11.13 -3.23
CA PRO A 178 6.67 -12.01 -2.67
C PRO A 178 6.85 -12.35 -1.18
N ASN A 179 8.04 -12.16 -0.63
CA ASN A 179 8.35 -12.34 0.79
C ASN A 179 8.16 -11.07 1.63
N THR A 180 7.51 -10.05 1.07
CA THR A 180 7.24 -8.73 1.69
C THR A 180 8.48 -7.87 1.95
N VAL A 181 9.62 -8.23 1.37
CA VAL A 181 10.81 -7.37 1.39
C VAL A 181 10.66 -6.31 0.32
N GLU A 182 10.85 -5.06 0.70
CA GLU A 182 10.83 -3.90 -0.20
C GLU A 182 12.25 -3.37 -0.40
N GLY A 183 12.60 -2.99 -1.62
CA GLY A 183 13.88 -2.38 -1.95
C GLY A 183 13.73 -1.28 -2.99
N LEU A 184 14.75 -0.45 -3.14
CA LEU A 184 14.79 0.71 -4.02
C LEU A 184 15.52 0.42 -5.33
N ILE A 185 14.89 0.78 -6.45
CA ILE A 185 15.59 1.02 -7.71
C ILE A 185 15.73 2.53 -7.87
N HIS A 186 16.94 3.05 -7.68
CA HIS A 186 17.17 4.47 -7.83
C HIS A 186 17.06 4.88 -9.32
N VAL A 187 16.50 6.07 -9.59
CA VAL A 187 16.24 6.55 -10.97
C VAL A 187 17.49 6.60 -11.83
N THR A 188 18.68 6.80 -11.24
CA THR A 188 19.97 6.78 -11.96
C THR A 188 20.38 5.40 -12.44
N ASN A 189 19.81 4.34 -11.86
CA ASN A 189 20.08 2.94 -12.21
C ASN A 189 19.11 2.41 -13.26
N LEU A 190 18.18 3.25 -13.73
CA LEU A 190 17.30 2.94 -14.84
C LEU A 190 18.01 3.19 -16.17
N PRO A 191 17.63 2.47 -17.26
CA PRO A 191 18.40 2.46 -18.52
C PRO A 191 18.38 3.78 -19.29
N GLU A 192 17.53 4.73 -18.92
CA GLU A 192 17.44 6.06 -19.54
C GLU A 192 16.97 7.11 -18.52
N PHE A 193 16.83 8.35 -18.97
CA PHE A 193 16.25 9.41 -18.15
C PHE A 193 14.72 9.28 -18.07
N TYR A 194 14.18 9.37 -16.85
CA TYR A 194 12.75 9.25 -16.57
C TYR A 194 12.21 10.52 -15.92
N SER A 195 11.10 11.02 -16.45
CA SER A 195 10.37 12.13 -15.87
C SER A 195 9.28 11.61 -14.91
N TYR A 196 9.20 12.20 -13.72
CA TYR A 196 8.19 11.85 -12.72
C TYR A 196 6.92 12.66 -12.92
N ASN A 197 5.78 11.98 -12.99
CA ASN A 197 4.45 12.59 -13.01
C ASN A 197 3.79 12.43 -11.64
N GLU A 198 3.70 13.52 -10.87
CA GLU A 198 3.13 13.51 -9.52
C GLU A 198 1.64 13.15 -9.51
N ARG A 199 0.88 13.55 -10.54
CA ARG A 199 -0.56 13.31 -10.61
C ARG A 199 -0.91 11.83 -10.79
N THR A 200 -0.15 11.12 -11.60
CA THR A 200 -0.36 9.70 -11.91
C THR A 200 0.58 8.79 -11.16
N MET A 201 1.52 9.36 -10.39
CA MET A 201 2.60 8.64 -9.68
C MET A 201 3.28 7.62 -10.59
N THR A 202 3.79 8.11 -11.72
CA THR A 202 4.46 7.30 -12.73
C THR A 202 5.81 7.90 -13.08
N LEU A 203 6.76 7.04 -13.44
CA LEU A 203 8.01 7.43 -14.10
C LEU A 203 7.89 7.07 -15.58
N GLN A 204 8.10 8.07 -16.45
CA GLN A 204 8.03 7.90 -17.90
C GLN A 204 9.40 8.14 -18.53
N GLY A 205 9.89 7.14 -19.27
CA GLY A 205 11.13 7.22 -20.03
C GLY A 205 11.01 8.22 -21.19
N GLU A 206 11.98 9.11 -21.30
CA GLU A 206 11.95 10.18 -22.31
C GLU A 206 12.18 9.66 -23.74
N LYS A 207 13.00 8.62 -23.90
CA LYS A 207 13.33 8.05 -25.23
C LYS A 207 12.44 6.87 -25.58
N SER A 208 12.29 5.90 -24.67
CA SER A 208 11.53 4.67 -24.93
C SER A 208 10.03 4.85 -24.77
N GLY A 209 9.60 5.85 -23.98
CA GLY A 209 8.21 6.03 -23.57
C GLY A 209 7.70 4.93 -22.62
N VAL A 210 8.60 4.10 -22.07
CA VAL A 210 8.25 3.11 -21.04
C VAL A 210 7.76 3.82 -19.81
N VAL A 211 6.65 3.33 -19.23
CA VAL A 211 6.04 3.92 -18.06
C VAL A 211 6.08 2.91 -16.93
N PHE A 212 6.69 3.30 -15.80
CA PHE A 212 6.60 2.56 -14.55
C PHE A 212 5.46 3.11 -13.71
N LYS A 213 4.62 2.22 -13.19
CA LYS A 213 3.47 2.55 -12.34
C LYS A 213 3.35 1.59 -11.17
N VAL A 214 2.69 2.02 -10.12
CA VAL A 214 2.38 1.17 -8.95
C VAL A 214 1.53 -0.03 -9.38
N GLY A 215 1.82 -1.20 -8.80
CA GLY A 215 1.16 -2.47 -9.14
C GLY A 215 1.72 -3.19 -10.37
N GLN A 216 2.72 -2.62 -11.05
CA GLN A 216 3.38 -3.26 -12.20
C GLN A 216 4.31 -4.38 -11.75
N GLN A 217 4.25 -5.53 -12.41
CA GLN A 217 5.23 -6.59 -12.23
C GLN A 217 6.49 -6.25 -13.00
N ILE A 218 7.64 -6.37 -12.35
CA ILE A 218 8.96 -6.15 -12.93
C ILE A 218 9.95 -7.20 -12.46
N ARG A 219 10.97 -7.44 -13.29
CA ARG A 219 12.09 -8.29 -12.91
C ARG A 219 13.24 -7.44 -12.41
N ILE A 220 13.84 -7.87 -11.32
CA ILE A 220 14.91 -7.14 -10.64
C ILE A 220 16.04 -8.07 -10.24
N LYS A 221 17.23 -7.48 -10.02
CA LYS A 221 18.37 -8.14 -9.41
C LYS A 221 18.70 -7.45 -8.08
N LEU A 222 18.94 -8.23 -7.04
CA LEU A 222 19.42 -7.69 -5.78
C LEU A 222 20.88 -7.30 -5.89
N VAL A 223 21.18 -6.02 -5.75
CA VAL A 223 22.55 -5.48 -5.86
C VAL A 223 23.20 -5.35 -4.49
N ARG A 224 22.43 -4.85 -3.52
CA ARG A 224 22.93 -4.56 -2.18
C ARG A 224 21.84 -4.79 -1.14
N ALA A 225 22.23 -5.36 -0.03
CA ALA A 225 21.45 -5.38 1.19
C ALA A 225 22.40 -5.05 2.34
N ASP A 226 22.03 -4.08 3.18
CA ASP A 226 22.86 -3.59 4.26
C ASP A 226 22.08 -3.65 5.58
N LYS A 227 22.45 -4.59 6.43
CA LYS A 227 21.85 -4.76 7.76
C LYS A 227 21.99 -3.51 8.64
N ALA A 228 23.08 -2.77 8.53
CA ALA A 228 23.34 -1.65 9.43
C ALA A 228 22.42 -0.46 9.16
N THR A 229 22.08 -0.22 7.89
CA THR A 229 21.19 0.87 7.45
C THR A 229 19.76 0.39 7.22
N GLY A 230 19.53 -0.92 7.05
CA GLY A 230 18.24 -1.49 6.65
C GLY A 230 17.91 -1.25 5.18
N GLU A 231 18.87 -0.78 4.37
CA GLU A 231 18.69 -0.47 2.97
C GLU A 231 18.85 -1.69 2.09
N ILE A 232 17.99 -1.80 1.07
CA ILE A 232 18.02 -2.84 0.05
C ILE A 232 17.91 -2.16 -1.31
N ASP A 233 18.92 -2.38 -2.17
CA ASP A 233 19.00 -1.80 -3.50
C ASP A 233 18.81 -2.87 -4.56
N PHE A 234 17.94 -2.57 -5.51
CA PHE A 234 17.67 -3.40 -6.67
C PHE A 234 18.14 -2.74 -7.96
N GLU A 235 18.48 -3.55 -8.91
CA GLU A 235 18.72 -3.19 -10.31
C GLU A 235 17.54 -3.67 -11.16
N TYR A 236 17.05 -2.82 -12.06
CA TYR A 236 16.01 -3.17 -13.01
C TYR A 236 16.56 -4.06 -14.12
N LEU A 237 15.89 -5.18 -14.37
CA LEU A 237 16.18 -6.06 -15.48
C LEU A 237 15.05 -5.96 -16.52
N PRO A 238 15.34 -5.52 -17.77
CA PRO A 238 14.34 -5.51 -18.83
C PRO A 238 13.76 -6.92 -19.06
N SER A 239 12.45 -7.03 -19.12
CA SER A 239 11.75 -8.31 -19.22
C SER A 239 10.61 -8.26 -20.22
N GLU A 240 10.03 -9.43 -20.53
CA GLU A 240 8.86 -9.52 -21.41
C GLU A 240 7.64 -8.74 -20.87
N PHE A 241 7.58 -8.47 -19.57
CA PHE A 241 6.53 -7.66 -18.94
C PHE A 241 6.50 -6.23 -19.49
N ASP A 242 7.64 -5.68 -19.91
CA ASP A 242 7.79 -4.31 -20.43
C ASP A 242 7.31 -4.17 -21.87
N LEU A 243 7.25 -5.28 -22.62
CA LEU A 243 6.85 -5.30 -24.03
C LEU A 243 5.33 -5.27 -24.20
N VAL A 244 4.56 -5.73 -23.23
CA VAL A 244 3.09 -5.85 -23.31
C VAL A 244 2.40 -4.48 -23.35
N GLU A 245 2.97 -3.43 -22.76
CA GLU A 245 2.38 -2.09 -22.78
C GLU A 245 2.66 -1.30 -24.08
N LYS A 246 3.72 -1.65 -24.83
CA LYS A 246 4.03 -1.00 -26.13
C LYS A 246 3.03 -1.33 -27.23
N THR A 247 2.42 -2.51 -27.22
CA THR A 247 1.54 -2.99 -28.29
C THR A 247 0.13 -2.41 -28.23
N SER A 248 -0.31 -1.88 -27.09
CA SER A 248 -1.66 -1.31 -26.96
C SER A 248 -1.81 0.14 -27.47
N LYS A 249 -0.73 0.84 -27.81
CA LYS A 249 -0.76 2.24 -28.29
C LYS A 249 -0.56 2.41 -29.80
N SER A 250 -0.23 1.37 -30.59
CA SER A 250 0.03 1.51 -32.03
C SER A 250 -1.22 1.43 -32.93
N GLY A 251 -2.43 1.31 -32.36
CA GLY A 251 -3.69 1.11 -33.09
C GLY A 251 -4.52 2.36 -33.40
N ARG A 252 -3.96 3.60 -33.30
CA ARG A 252 -4.69 4.82 -33.71
C ARG A 252 -3.83 5.69 -34.61
N GLY A 253 -3.74 5.33 -35.88
CA GLY A 253 -3.05 6.13 -36.86
C GLY A 253 -3.64 5.98 -38.24
N LYS A 254 -4.46 6.95 -38.63
CA LYS A 254 -4.72 7.38 -40.01
C LYS A 254 -5.50 6.42 -40.93
N SER A 255 -6.81 6.58 -41.01
CA SER A 255 -7.53 6.34 -42.27
C SER A 255 -8.04 7.67 -42.81
N GLY A 256 -7.42 8.05 -43.93
CA GLY A 256 -7.74 9.23 -44.70
C GLY A 256 -9.16 9.15 -45.28
N ARG A 257 -9.78 10.30 -45.26
CA ARG A 257 -11.01 10.61 -46.02
C ARG A 257 -10.82 10.27 -47.49
N LYS A 258 -11.65 9.36 -48.02
CA LYS A 258 -12.13 9.39 -49.40
C LYS A 258 -13.64 9.27 -49.40
N ARG A 259 -14.24 10.37 -49.80
CA ARG A 259 -15.65 10.45 -50.22
C ARG A 259 -15.85 9.60 -51.46
N ARG A 260 -16.86 8.75 -51.47
CA ARG A 260 -17.69 8.51 -52.69
C ARG A 260 -19.11 8.07 -52.25
N ARG A 261 -20.03 8.65 -52.93
CA ARG A 261 -21.47 8.54 -52.87
C ARG A 261 -21.97 7.25 -53.53
N GLU A 262 -23.27 6.98 -53.24
CA GLU A 262 -24.25 6.16 -54.03
C GLU A 262 -24.19 4.67 -53.71
N ASP A 263 -25.27 3.92 -53.55
CA ASP A 263 -26.70 4.00 -53.58
C ASP A 263 -27.27 2.70 -53.01
N ASP A 264 -28.36 2.84 -52.25
CA ASP A 264 -29.63 2.09 -52.30
C ASP A 264 -29.71 0.55 -52.28
N LYS A 265 -30.68 0.10 -51.43
CA LYS A 265 -31.57 -1.06 -51.50
C LYS A 265 -31.31 -2.31 -50.64
N ARG A 266 -32.24 -2.36 -49.65
CA ARG A 266 -33.10 -3.53 -49.28
C ARG A 266 -32.44 -4.92 -49.06
N SER A 267 -32.60 -5.53 -47.93
CA SER A 267 -33.78 -6.31 -47.45
C SER A 267 -33.34 -7.33 -46.37
N HIS A 268 -34.14 -7.41 -45.34
CA HIS A 268 -34.64 -8.56 -44.56
C HIS A 268 -33.80 -9.82 -44.36
N SER A 269 -33.71 -10.19 -43.13
CA SER A 269 -34.19 -11.40 -42.46
C SER A 269 -33.13 -12.19 -41.65
N SER A 270 -33.44 -12.31 -40.39
CA SER A 270 -33.64 -13.51 -39.58
C SER A 270 -32.44 -14.32 -39.07
N LYS A 271 -32.40 -14.31 -37.75
CA LYS A 271 -32.37 -15.46 -36.82
C LYS A 271 -31.13 -16.27 -36.59
N GLU A 272 -30.77 -16.18 -35.31
CA GLU A 272 -30.61 -17.28 -34.33
C GLU A 272 -29.33 -18.10 -34.29
N LYS A 273 -28.89 -18.19 -33.02
CA LYS A 273 -28.17 -19.30 -32.32
C LYS A 273 -26.65 -19.33 -32.31
N GLY A 274 -26.16 -19.31 -31.06
CA GLY A 274 -24.92 -19.97 -30.74
C GLY A 274 -24.22 -19.45 -29.47
N ASN A 275 -24.88 -19.70 -28.32
CA ASN A 275 -24.26 -19.56 -27.02
C ASN A 275 -23.49 -20.87 -26.73
N ARG A 276 -22.19 -20.81 -26.48
CA ARG A 276 -21.44 -21.72 -25.60
C ARG A 276 -19.93 -21.54 -25.77
N ASP A 277 -19.25 -21.53 -24.61
CA ASP A 277 -17.82 -21.69 -24.36
C ASP A 277 -17.02 -20.43 -23.99
N LYS A 278 -17.21 -20.03 -22.74
CA LYS A 278 -16.20 -19.29 -21.94
C LYS A 278 -16.28 -19.72 -20.47
N LYS A 279 -15.80 -20.90 -20.19
CA LYS A 279 -15.57 -21.34 -18.82
C LYS A 279 -14.37 -22.30 -18.81
N ASP A 280 -13.16 -21.83 -18.89
CA ASP A 280 -11.98 -22.63 -18.52
C ASP A 280 -10.64 -21.88 -18.68
N LYS A 281 -10.53 -20.66 -18.17
CA LYS A 281 -9.19 -20.00 -18.08
C LYS A 281 -8.84 -19.40 -16.72
N LYS A 282 -9.68 -19.61 -15.69
CA LYS A 282 -9.45 -19.00 -14.36
C LYS A 282 -8.66 -19.87 -13.35
N SER A 283 -8.32 -21.12 -13.66
CA SER A 283 -7.73 -22.03 -12.66
C SER A 283 -6.21 -22.22 -12.73
N LYS A 284 -5.50 -21.64 -13.70
CA LYS A 284 -4.06 -21.86 -13.85
C LYS A 284 -3.16 -20.82 -13.18
N LYS A 285 -3.63 -19.61 -12.88
CA LYS A 285 -2.81 -18.55 -12.24
C LYS A 285 -2.58 -18.74 -10.73
N GLY A 286 -3.49 -19.36 -10.02
CA GLY A 286 -3.35 -19.58 -8.57
C GLY A 286 -2.43 -20.75 -8.15
N LYS A 287 -2.02 -21.61 -9.09
CA LYS A 287 -1.14 -22.76 -8.79
C LYS A 287 0.35 -22.43 -8.87
N SER A 288 0.73 -21.40 -9.62
CA SER A 288 2.12 -20.98 -9.80
C SER A 288 2.69 -20.32 -8.54
N GLN A 289 1.95 -19.42 -7.90
CA GLN A 289 2.40 -18.74 -6.67
C GLN A 289 2.60 -19.70 -5.50
N LYS A 290 1.68 -20.66 -5.29
CA LYS A 290 1.82 -21.66 -4.22
C LYS A 290 2.99 -22.62 -4.42
N ALA A 291 3.41 -22.86 -5.65
CA ALA A 291 4.57 -23.70 -5.97
C ALA A 291 5.89 -22.97 -5.65
N PHE A 292 5.98 -21.67 -5.96
CA PHE A 292 7.12 -20.81 -5.68
C PHE A 292 7.37 -20.66 -4.16
N TYR A 293 6.32 -20.38 -3.37
CA TYR A 293 6.43 -20.33 -1.90
C TYR A 293 6.91 -21.66 -1.28
N LYS A 294 6.46 -22.81 -1.82
CA LYS A 294 6.93 -24.14 -1.35
C LYS A 294 8.42 -24.37 -1.65
N GLU A 295 8.94 -23.79 -2.70
CA GLU A 295 10.34 -23.97 -3.10
C GLU A 295 11.29 -23.09 -2.27
N LEU A 296 10.91 -21.83 -2.00
CA LEU A 296 11.63 -20.93 -1.11
C LEU A 296 11.71 -21.47 0.33
N VAL A 297 10.60 -21.96 0.88
CA VAL A 297 10.57 -22.58 2.21
C VAL A 297 11.44 -23.85 2.26
N LYS A 298 11.52 -24.62 1.17
CA LYS A 298 12.41 -25.80 1.09
C LYS A 298 13.88 -25.43 0.98
N LYS A 299 14.24 -24.32 0.29
CA LYS A 299 15.63 -23.86 0.20
C LYS A 299 16.09 -23.32 1.56
N GLY A 300 15.30 -22.47 2.24
CA GLY A 300 15.61 -21.97 3.58
C GLY A 300 15.77 -23.07 4.64
N ALA A 301 14.96 -24.14 4.57
CA ALA A 301 15.05 -25.29 5.49
C ALA A 301 16.30 -26.17 5.25
N LYS A 302 16.89 -26.16 4.05
CA LYS A 302 18.13 -26.89 3.75
C LYS A 302 19.38 -26.20 4.29
N HIS A 303 19.42 -24.86 4.29
CA HIS A 303 20.57 -24.10 4.84
C HIS A 303 20.63 -24.13 6.37
N GLY A 304 19.49 -24.17 7.06
CA GLY A 304 19.43 -24.26 8.52
C GLY A 304 19.92 -25.61 9.11
N LYS A 305 19.93 -26.70 8.34
CA LYS A 305 20.39 -28.03 8.81
C LYS A 305 21.89 -28.28 8.70
N GLY A 306 22.62 -27.50 7.90
CA GLY A 306 24.08 -27.68 7.72
C GLY A 306 24.95 -27.15 8.85
N ARG A 307 24.48 -26.18 9.62
CA ARG A 307 25.28 -25.48 10.67
C ARG A 307 25.24 -26.13 12.06
N ARG A 308 24.43 -27.15 12.30
CA ARG A 308 24.31 -27.79 13.64
C ARG A 308 25.23 -29.02 13.88
N LYS A 309 26.05 -29.44 12.91
CA LYS A 309 26.93 -30.63 13.07
C LYS A 309 28.40 -30.34 13.42
N GLY A 310 28.80 -29.09 13.66
CA GLY A 310 30.21 -28.68 13.87
C GLY A 310 30.63 -28.27 15.27
N ARG A 311 29.84 -28.45 16.34
CA ARG A 311 30.23 -28.10 17.72
C ARG A 311 29.85 -29.18 18.72
N ARG A 312 30.49 -30.34 18.63
CA ARG A 312 30.70 -31.28 19.76
C ARG A 312 31.95 -32.11 19.46
N ALA A 313 33.10 -31.63 19.88
CA ALA A 313 34.29 -32.35 20.31
C ALA A 313 35.43 -31.35 20.48
N LYS A 314 35.67 -30.92 21.67
CA LYS A 314 36.84 -30.85 22.52
C LYS A 314 36.56 -29.93 23.70
#